data_3b1743dbf37cf5fa3c5c02f8722edd0b
#
_entry.id   3b1743dbf37cf5fa3c5c02f8722edd0b
#
_cell.length_a   1.000
_cell.length_b   1.000
_cell.length_c   1.000
_cell.angle_alpha   90.00
_cell.angle_beta   90.00
_cell.angle_gamma   90.00
#
_symmetry.space_group_name_H-M   'P 1'
#
loop_
_entity.id
_entity.type
_entity.pdbx_description
1 polymer ?
#
loop_
_entity_poly.entity_id
_entity_poly.type
_entity_poly.pdbx_seq_one_letter_code
_entity_poly.pdbx_strand_id
1 'polypeptide(L)'
;MTAEQEVPVLIVGGGGAGLTASILLSRLGVGSLLVSRYAGTSRLPKAHVLNQRTMEIFTEAGVAPTILAAAAPLEHIRGVAWYAGLTSSDPGELGAGRRLAFTEGWGGGYTDPDYIAASPCPAANLPLIRLEPILKAHAEASPLGAVRFHHELVDLAQDADGVTATVRDRDTDELYRVRCRYLLGADGGRTVGELVGIGLTGVTNLRHVVNVHLSADLSTYFEDQDPMIRWIYNPDHPEHLDYGCVLIGVGPNRWGSRSEEWVVVLPYPFDHPDASDQDKVVRRIGESMGLPGFAPVVHNVSKWVMESLLADTFRAGRVFLLGDAAHRHPPTGGLGLNSAVHDAHNLCWKIAAVLAGRAGDRLLDTYTDERRPVDAANIEAAVTAAMNHSNVVTALGLSPAKSAAANWESLRPLWSEQPDSTDRRHAV
;
A
#
# COMPACT_ATOMS: atom_id res chain seq x y z
N MET A 1 -9.69 0.70 -41.22
CA MET A 1 -8.97 1.59 -40.29
C MET A 1 -9.93 1.89 -39.17
N THR A 2 -9.67 1.41 -37.98
CA THR A 2 -10.45 1.73 -36.78
C THR A 2 -10.34 3.23 -36.51
N ALA A 3 -11.48 3.87 -36.18
CA ALA A 3 -11.56 5.29 -35.91
C ALA A 3 -10.55 5.68 -34.81
N GLU A 4 -9.79 6.74 -35.05
CA GLU A 4 -8.90 7.34 -34.06
C GLU A 4 -9.75 8.16 -33.09
N GLN A 5 -9.64 7.86 -31.80
CA GLN A 5 -10.30 8.62 -30.74
C GLN A 5 -9.33 9.70 -30.26
N GLU A 6 -9.79 10.94 -30.17
CA GLU A 6 -9.00 12.05 -29.61
C GLU A 6 -9.47 12.39 -28.19
N VAL A 7 -8.50 12.57 -27.26
CA VAL A 7 -8.72 13.03 -25.90
C VAL A 7 -7.59 13.97 -25.45
N PRO A 8 -7.84 14.94 -24.58
CA PRO A 8 -6.76 15.79 -24.06
C PRO A 8 -5.70 14.98 -23.31
N VAL A 9 -6.12 14.04 -22.47
CA VAL A 9 -5.23 13.21 -21.64
C VAL A 9 -5.63 11.75 -21.71
N LEU A 10 -4.66 10.87 -21.99
CA LEU A 10 -4.80 9.42 -21.82
C LEU A 10 -4.12 8.99 -20.53
N ILE A 11 -4.82 8.22 -19.69
CA ILE A 11 -4.31 7.64 -18.45
C ILE A 11 -4.19 6.13 -18.65
N VAL A 12 -3.02 5.56 -18.41
CA VAL A 12 -2.75 4.13 -18.51
C VAL A 12 -2.57 3.55 -17.13
N GLY A 13 -3.56 2.80 -16.65
CA GLY A 13 -3.58 2.17 -15.34
C GLY A 13 -4.76 2.60 -14.47
N GLY A 14 -5.59 1.64 -14.07
CA GLY A 14 -6.81 1.81 -13.26
C GLY A 14 -6.62 1.55 -11.77
N GLY A 15 -5.43 1.81 -11.23
CA GLY A 15 -5.13 1.78 -9.79
C GLY A 15 -5.33 3.14 -9.12
N GLY A 16 -4.94 3.24 -7.84
CA GLY A 16 -5.12 4.45 -7.03
C GLY A 16 -4.62 5.74 -7.68
N ALA A 17 -3.42 5.73 -8.30
CA ALA A 17 -2.85 6.89 -8.99
C ALA A 17 -3.70 7.32 -10.20
N GLY A 18 -3.98 6.38 -11.11
CA GLY A 18 -4.70 6.70 -12.34
C GLY A 18 -6.15 7.12 -12.12
N LEU A 19 -6.86 6.45 -11.21
CA LEU A 19 -8.23 6.83 -10.84
C LEU A 19 -8.26 8.21 -10.19
N THR A 20 -7.31 8.51 -9.30
CA THR A 20 -7.17 9.85 -8.70
C THR A 20 -6.90 10.90 -9.76
N ALA A 21 -5.99 10.63 -10.70
CA ALA A 21 -5.69 11.56 -11.80
C ALA A 21 -6.93 11.83 -12.67
N SER A 22 -7.72 10.80 -12.99
CA SER A 22 -8.97 10.95 -13.77
C SER A 22 -9.98 11.87 -13.07
N ILE A 23 -10.18 11.68 -11.75
CA ILE A 23 -11.07 12.51 -10.94
C ILE A 23 -10.57 13.97 -10.92
N LEU A 24 -9.29 14.18 -10.62
CA LEU A 24 -8.70 15.52 -10.51
C LEU A 24 -8.72 16.27 -11.85
N LEU A 25 -8.37 15.62 -12.96
CA LEU A 25 -8.44 16.24 -14.30
C LEU A 25 -9.86 16.69 -14.63
N SER A 26 -10.86 15.84 -14.39
CA SER A 26 -12.27 16.20 -14.61
C SER A 26 -12.70 17.43 -13.79
N ARG A 27 -12.30 17.50 -12.52
CA ARG A 27 -12.57 18.67 -11.66
C ARG A 27 -11.87 19.94 -12.14
N LEU A 28 -10.74 19.80 -12.79
CA LEU A 28 -9.97 20.91 -13.38
C LEU A 28 -10.45 21.28 -14.80
N GLY A 29 -11.55 20.66 -15.29
CA GLY A 29 -12.13 20.92 -16.60
C GLY A 29 -11.38 20.26 -17.76
N VAL A 30 -10.58 19.23 -17.51
CA VAL A 30 -9.80 18.50 -18.51
C VAL A 30 -10.41 17.13 -18.79
N GLY A 31 -10.73 16.86 -20.07
CA GLY A 31 -11.21 15.56 -20.52
C GLY A 31 -10.10 14.50 -20.47
N SER A 32 -10.44 13.30 -20.01
CA SER A 32 -9.49 12.18 -19.98
C SER A 32 -10.15 10.85 -20.33
N LEU A 33 -9.34 9.94 -20.90
CA LEU A 33 -9.66 8.53 -21.05
C LEU A 33 -8.69 7.73 -20.18
N LEU A 34 -9.22 6.94 -19.26
CA LEU A 34 -8.44 5.96 -18.50
C LEU A 34 -8.64 4.57 -19.11
N VAL A 35 -7.52 3.89 -19.40
CA VAL A 35 -7.50 2.49 -19.83
C VAL A 35 -6.75 1.64 -18.83
N SER A 36 -7.25 0.43 -18.56
CA SER A 36 -6.63 -0.52 -17.64
C SER A 36 -6.68 -1.94 -18.21
N ARG A 37 -5.54 -2.63 -18.23
CA ARG A 37 -5.45 -4.02 -18.74
C ARG A 37 -6.24 -5.04 -17.91
N TYR A 38 -6.55 -4.72 -16.67
CA TYR A 38 -7.32 -5.59 -15.78
C TYR A 38 -8.81 -5.43 -16.01
N ALA A 39 -9.58 -6.50 -15.76
CA ALA A 39 -11.04 -6.49 -15.90
C ALA A 39 -11.75 -5.66 -14.81
N GLY A 40 -11.03 -5.24 -13.77
CA GLY A 40 -11.57 -4.43 -12.68
C GLY A 40 -10.48 -3.94 -11.74
N THR A 41 -10.90 -3.36 -10.64
CA THR A 41 -10.04 -2.87 -9.56
C THR A 41 -9.35 -4.02 -8.82
N SER A 42 -8.41 -3.70 -7.92
CA SER A 42 -7.67 -4.70 -7.16
C SER A 42 -8.61 -5.64 -6.39
N ARG A 43 -8.33 -6.93 -6.49
CA ARG A 43 -8.97 -7.97 -5.65
C ARG A 43 -8.16 -8.29 -4.40
N LEU A 44 -7.09 -7.54 -4.16
CA LEU A 44 -6.17 -7.74 -3.04
C LEU A 44 -6.23 -6.52 -2.13
N PRO A 45 -6.20 -6.70 -0.81
CA PRO A 45 -6.20 -5.59 0.15
C PRO A 45 -5.05 -4.60 -0.03
N LYS A 46 -3.82 -5.07 -0.28
CA LYS A 46 -2.60 -4.27 -0.53
C LYS A 46 -2.41 -3.11 0.47
N ALA A 47 -2.09 -1.91 -0.04
CA ALA A 47 -1.98 -0.69 0.76
C ALA A 47 -3.32 -0.32 1.41
N HIS A 48 -3.26 0.23 2.63
CA HIS A 48 -4.47 0.53 3.40
C HIS A 48 -4.37 1.87 4.16
N VAL A 49 -3.18 2.42 4.35
CA VAL A 49 -2.97 3.67 5.08
C VAL A 49 -3.10 4.87 4.14
N LEU A 50 -3.98 5.79 4.48
CA LEU A 50 -4.17 7.09 3.84
C LEU A 50 -3.75 8.17 4.84
N ASN A 51 -2.63 8.85 4.56
CA ASN A 51 -2.16 9.92 5.44
C ASN A 51 -3.01 11.20 5.31
N GLN A 52 -2.79 12.16 6.21
CA GLN A 52 -3.54 13.41 6.24
C GLN A 52 -3.49 14.13 4.89
N ARG A 53 -2.32 14.25 4.26
CA ARG A 53 -2.18 14.93 2.97
C ARG A 53 -2.96 14.24 1.85
N THR A 54 -2.98 12.93 1.83
CA THR A 54 -3.83 12.15 0.89
C THR A 54 -5.31 12.41 1.14
N MET A 55 -5.72 12.50 2.40
CA MET A 55 -7.11 12.80 2.74
C MET A 55 -7.51 14.25 2.41
N GLU A 56 -6.59 15.22 2.48
CA GLU A 56 -6.80 16.58 1.97
C GLU A 56 -7.07 16.56 0.47
N ILE A 57 -6.25 15.83 -0.31
CA ILE A 57 -6.42 15.67 -1.76
C ILE A 57 -7.76 15.00 -2.07
N PHE A 58 -8.14 13.98 -1.34
CA PHE A 58 -9.43 13.32 -1.51
C PHE A 58 -10.61 14.20 -1.08
N THR A 59 -10.40 15.12 -0.13
CA THR A 59 -11.39 16.14 0.24
C THR A 59 -11.57 17.14 -0.91
N GLU A 60 -10.49 17.65 -1.46
CA GLU A 60 -10.51 18.49 -2.67
C GLU A 60 -11.17 17.74 -3.85
N ALA A 61 -10.84 16.47 -4.03
CA ALA A 61 -11.44 15.62 -5.06
C ALA A 61 -12.93 15.31 -4.82
N GLY A 62 -13.48 15.58 -3.63
CA GLY A 62 -14.86 15.28 -3.26
C GLY A 62 -15.11 13.80 -2.93
N VAL A 63 -14.06 13.01 -2.69
CA VAL A 63 -14.16 11.56 -2.45
C VAL A 63 -14.08 11.22 -0.96
N ALA A 64 -13.47 12.08 -0.14
CA ALA A 64 -13.20 11.82 1.27
C ALA A 64 -14.44 11.39 2.11
N PRO A 65 -15.65 11.96 1.95
CA PRO A 65 -16.81 11.50 2.72
C PRO A 65 -17.13 10.01 2.51
N THR A 66 -17.04 9.52 1.27
CA THR A 66 -17.28 8.11 0.94
C THR A 66 -16.19 7.21 1.51
N ILE A 67 -14.92 7.66 1.45
CA ILE A 67 -13.78 6.95 2.03
C ILE A 67 -13.94 6.83 3.55
N LEU A 68 -14.20 7.94 4.25
CA LEU A 68 -14.35 7.96 5.71
C LEU A 68 -15.52 7.12 6.20
N ALA A 69 -16.61 7.06 5.44
CA ALA A 69 -17.75 6.20 5.77
C ALA A 69 -17.44 4.69 5.69
N ALA A 70 -16.44 4.30 4.89
CA ALA A 70 -16.02 2.91 4.70
C ALA A 70 -14.74 2.54 5.47
N ALA A 71 -14.01 3.54 5.99
CA ALA A 71 -12.72 3.36 6.67
C ALA A 71 -12.89 2.83 8.10
N ALA A 72 -11.79 2.33 8.65
CA ALA A 72 -11.72 1.99 10.06
C ALA A 72 -12.01 3.23 10.94
N PRO A 73 -12.77 3.08 12.05
CA PRO A 73 -12.85 4.10 13.06
C PRO A 73 -11.47 4.52 13.58
N LEU A 74 -11.31 5.79 13.93
CA LEU A 74 -10.01 6.36 14.30
C LEU A 74 -9.37 5.68 15.52
N GLU A 75 -10.18 5.21 16.47
CA GLU A 75 -9.72 4.46 17.63
C GLU A 75 -9.02 3.13 17.28
N HIS A 76 -9.22 2.60 16.06
CA HIS A 76 -8.59 1.38 15.58
C HIS A 76 -7.35 1.60 14.70
N ILE A 77 -6.86 2.84 14.63
CA ILE A 77 -5.67 3.19 13.85
C ILE A 77 -4.58 3.86 14.70
N ARG A 78 -4.53 3.56 16.03
CA ARG A 78 -3.63 4.26 16.95
C ARG A 78 -2.16 3.97 16.75
N GLY A 79 -1.80 2.80 16.21
CA GLY A 79 -0.39 2.50 16.06
C GLY A 79 -0.11 1.05 15.70
N VAL A 80 1.11 0.63 16.05
CA VAL A 80 1.65 -0.71 15.80
C VAL A 80 1.95 -1.39 17.13
N ALA A 81 1.56 -2.65 17.26
CA ALA A 81 1.81 -3.45 18.45
C ALA A 81 2.59 -4.74 18.13
N TRP A 82 3.34 -5.23 19.10
CA TRP A 82 4.11 -6.47 19.04
C TRP A 82 3.61 -7.45 20.09
N TYR A 83 3.50 -8.72 19.74
CA TYR A 83 2.99 -9.80 20.59
C TYR A 83 3.92 -11.02 20.56
N ALA A 84 3.96 -11.75 21.69
CA ALA A 84 4.65 -13.03 21.79
C ALA A 84 3.68 -14.16 21.56
N GLY A 85 3.49 -14.60 20.32
CA GLY A 85 2.53 -15.67 20.02
C GLY A 85 1.11 -15.42 20.62
N LEU A 86 0.07 -15.94 20.04
CA LEU A 86 -1.29 -15.74 20.57
C LEU A 86 -1.67 -16.81 21.60
N THR A 87 -1.07 -17.99 21.50
CA THR A 87 -1.10 -19.04 22.55
C THR A 87 0.32 -19.56 22.76
N SER A 88 0.55 -20.27 23.87
CA SER A 88 1.83 -20.94 24.18
C SER A 88 1.61 -22.41 24.37
N SER A 89 2.63 -23.21 24.04
CA SER A 89 2.69 -24.62 24.42
C SER A 89 2.78 -24.83 25.94
N ASP A 90 3.17 -23.80 26.69
CA ASP A 90 3.18 -23.77 28.16
C ASP A 90 2.16 -22.73 28.65
N PRO A 91 0.88 -23.09 28.80
CA PRO A 91 -0.21 -22.14 29.06
C PRO A 91 -0.21 -21.52 30.47
N GLY A 92 0.74 -21.86 31.32
CA GLY A 92 0.69 -21.45 32.74
C GLY A 92 1.46 -20.19 33.09
N GLU A 93 2.46 -19.76 32.33
CA GLU A 93 3.44 -18.83 32.88
C GLU A 93 3.90 -17.66 31.99
N LEU A 94 3.77 -17.70 30.67
CA LEU A 94 4.67 -16.89 29.85
C LEU A 94 4.04 -15.82 28.95
N GLY A 95 2.83 -15.38 29.20
CA GLY A 95 2.34 -14.15 28.58
C GLY A 95 2.02 -14.24 27.08
N ALA A 96 1.71 -15.45 26.57
CA ALA A 96 1.17 -15.62 25.22
C ALA A 96 -0.09 -14.76 25.01
N GLY A 97 -0.20 -14.14 23.84
CA GLY A 97 -1.26 -13.18 23.54
C GLY A 97 -1.06 -11.79 24.18
N ARG A 98 -0.08 -11.61 25.03
CA ARG A 98 0.22 -10.30 25.63
C ARG A 98 1.00 -9.43 24.70
N ARG A 99 0.69 -8.13 24.75
CA ARG A 99 1.41 -7.10 24.02
C ARG A 99 2.80 -6.89 24.64
N LEU A 100 3.85 -7.08 23.83
CA LEU A 100 5.24 -6.85 24.20
C LEU A 100 5.59 -5.37 24.16
N ALA A 101 5.14 -4.68 23.10
CA ALA A 101 5.43 -3.28 22.87
C ALA A 101 4.30 -2.64 22.07
N PHE A 102 4.24 -1.32 22.10
CA PHE A 102 3.32 -0.50 21.31
C PHE A 102 4.01 0.81 20.93
N THR A 103 3.88 1.19 19.66
CA THR A 103 4.30 2.50 19.19
C THR A 103 3.09 3.21 18.59
N GLU A 104 2.83 4.41 19.06
CA GLU A 104 1.80 5.25 18.46
C GLU A 104 2.20 5.65 17.05
N GLY A 105 1.19 5.74 16.19
CA GLY A 105 1.33 6.19 14.82
C GLY A 105 0.07 6.91 14.38
N TRP A 106 0.16 7.62 13.28
CA TRP A 106 -1.00 8.32 12.68
C TRP A 106 -1.78 9.20 13.65
N GLY A 107 -1.06 9.85 14.57
CA GLY A 107 -1.62 10.75 15.58
C GLY A 107 -2.36 10.05 16.71
N GLY A 108 -1.96 8.81 17.07
CA GLY A 108 -2.51 8.09 18.22
C GLY A 108 -4.01 7.85 18.15
N GLY A 109 -4.56 7.58 16.96
CA GLY A 109 -6.01 7.50 16.75
C GLY A 109 -6.68 8.89 16.72
N TYR A 110 -5.95 9.90 16.26
CA TYR A 110 -6.40 11.31 16.19
C TYR A 110 -6.59 11.95 17.58
N THR A 111 -5.68 11.63 18.49
CA THR A 111 -5.66 12.21 19.85
C THR A 111 -4.45 13.10 20.13
N ASP A 112 -3.41 13.02 19.26
CA ASP A 112 -2.21 13.86 19.34
C ASP A 112 -2.52 15.29 18.87
N PRO A 113 -2.40 16.33 19.73
CA PRO A 113 -2.73 17.70 19.38
C PRO A 113 -1.88 18.27 18.24
N ASP A 114 -0.59 17.93 18.16
CA ASP A 114 0.31 18.42 17.12
C ASP A 114 -0.04 17.80 15.76
N TYR A 115 -0.40 16.53 15.77
CA TYR A 115 -0.88 15.84 14.58
C TYR A 115 -2.21 16.41 14.08
N ILE A 116 -3.14 16.73 14.98
CA ILE A 116 -4.43 17.36 14.67
C ILE A 116 -4.22 18.76 14.11
N ALA A 117 -3.30 19.54 14.69
CA ALA A 117 -3.01 20.89 14.24
C ALA A 117 -2.32 20.94 12.85
N ALA A 118 -1.67 19.86 12.44
CA ALA A 118 -0.93 19.80 11.17
C ALA A 118 -1.83 19.72 9.92
N SER A 119 -3.10 19.29 10.05
CA SER A 119 -4.02 19.14 8.91
C SER A 119 -5.49 19.23 9.34
N PRO A 120 -6.36 19.80 8.49
CA PRO A 120 -7.80 19.78 8.71
C PRO A 120 -8.44 18.38 8.51
N CYS A 121 -7.67 17.41 8.00
CA CYS A 121 -8.15 16.08 7.69
C CYS A 121 -7.47 15.02 8.57
N PRO A 122 -8.22 14.07 9.15
CA PRO A 122 -7.62 12.89 9.78
C PRO A 122 -7.00 11.96 8.74
N ALA A 123 -6.06 11.12 9.16
CA ALA A 123 -5.67 9.94 8.39
C ALA A 123 -6.85 8.95 8.33
N ALA A 124 -6.78 8.01 7.38
CA ALA A 124 -7.77 6.93 7.29
C ALA A 124 -7.08 5.58 7.03
N ASN A 125 -7.73 4.51 7.44
CA ASN A 125 -7.33 3.13 7.13
C ASN A 125 -8.42 2.48 6.29
N LEU A 126 -8.16 2.33 4.98
CA LEU A 126 -9.06 1.68 4.04
C LEU A 126 -8.26 0.89 3.01
N PRO A 127 -8.33 -0.45 2.99
CA PRO A 127 -7.54 -1.25 2.06
C PRO A 127 -7.95 -1.03 0.61
N LEU A 128 -6.98 -1.15 -0.32
CA LEU A 128 -7.18 -0.90 -1.76
C LEU A 128 -8.35 -1.68 -2.36
N ILE A 129 -8.59 -2.91 -1.89
CA ILE A 129 -9.75 -3.71 -2.34
C ILE A 129 -11.09 -2.99 -2.15
N ARG A 130 -11.17 -2.02 -1.23
CA ARG A 130 -12.36 -1.17 -0.97
C ARG A 130 -12.18 0.26 -1.46
N LEU A 131 -10.97 0.80 -1.40
CA LEU A 131 -10.68 2.16 -1.86
C LEU A 131 -10.82 2.29 -3.38
N GLU A 132 -10.22 1.39 -4.15
CA GLU A 132 -10.26 1.49 -5.62
C GLU A 132 -11.67 1.43 -6.21
N PRO A 133 -12.60 0.58 -5.75
CA PRO A 133 -14.00 0.66 -6.18
C PRO A 133 -14.66 2.02 -5.93
N ILE A 134 -14.37 2.67 -4.79
CA ILE A 134 -14.85 4.01 -4.49
C ILE A 134 -14.29 5.02 -5.51
N LEU A 135 -12.97 5.00 -5.70
CA LEU A 135 -12.31 5.88 -6.68
C LEU A 135 -12.84 5.64 -8.10
N LYS A 136 -13.04 4.37 -8.48
CA LYS A 136 -13.59 4.00 -9.79
C LYS A 136 -14.99 4.58 -9.98
N ALA A 137 -15.88 4.41 -9.01
CA ALA A 137 -17.25 4.95 -9.09
C ALA A 137 -17.24 6.48 -9.22
N HIS A 138 -16.37 7.19 -8.50
CA HIS A 138 -16.20 8.65 -8.64
C HIS A 138 -15.61 9.05 -10.00
N ALA A 139 -14.64 8.30 -10.53
CA ALA A 139 -14.05 8.56 -11.84
C ALA A 139 -15.10 8.34 -12.96
N GLU A 140 -15.90 7.28 -12.89
CA GLU A 140 -16.97 6.97 -13.84
C GLU A 140 -18.14 7.99 -13.77
N ALA A 141 -18.43 8.53 -12.59
CA ALA A 141 -19.43 9.59 -12.42
C ALA A 141 -18.92 10.98 -12.86
N SER A 142 -17.62 11.11 -13.14
CA SER A 142 -17.01 12.38 -13.53
C SER A 142 -17.41 12.78 -14.95
N PRO A 143 -17.92 14.00 -15.19
CA PRO A 143 -18.52 14.37 -16.48
C PRO A 143 -17.53 14.42 -17.65
N LEU A 144 -16.23 14.57 -17.37
CA LEU A 144 -15.19 14.67 -18.38
C LEU A 144 -14.23 13.46 -18.37
N GLY A 145 -14.48 12.46 -17.49
CA GLY A 145 -13.70 11.24 -17.40
C GLY A 145 -14.38 10.07 -18.12
N ALA A 146 -13.63 9.34 -18.93
CA ALA A 146 -14.05 8.04 -19.44
C ALA A 146 -13.13 6.97 -18.86
N VAL A 147 -13.70 5.86 -18.36
CA VAL A 147 -12.95 4.77 -17.72
C VAL A 147 -13.24 3.46 -18.44
N ARG A 148 -12.19 2.81 -18.93
CA ARG A 148 -12.28 1.51 -19.63
C ARG A 148 -11.34 0.51 -18.97
N PHE A 149 -11.91 -0.43 -18.26
CA PHE A 149 -11.21 -1.62 -17.81
C PHE A 149 -11.20 -2.68 -18.91
N HIS A 150 -10.25 -3.61 -18.84
CA HIS A 150 -9.98 -4.66 -19.84
C HIS A 150 -9.46 -4.10 -21.17
N HIS A 151 -8.87 -2.89 -21.14
CA HIS A 151 -8.21 -2.26 -22.28
C HIS A 151 -6.72 -2.05 -21.98
N GLU A 152 -5.86 -2.56 -22.82
CA GLU A 152 -4.41 -2.62 -22.60
C GLU A 152 -3.65 -1.72 -23.57
N LEU A 153 -2.79 -0.83 -23.06
CA LEU A 153 -1.81 -0.15 -23.89
C LEU A 153 -0.81 -1.19 -24.43
N VAL A 154 -0.68 -1.22 -25.75
CA VAL A 154 0.25 -2.13 -26.47
C VAL A 154 1.48 -1.39 -26.95
N ASP A 155 1.29 -0.18 -27.46
CA ASP A 155 2.36 0.63 -28.06
C ASP A 155 2.01 2.11 -27.99
N LEU A 156 3.01 2.97 -28.06
CA LEU A 156 2.85 4.42 -28.17
C LEU A 156 3.95 5.04 -29.02
N ALA A 157 3.59 6.13 -29.70
CA ALA A 157 4.52 7.02 -30.37
C ALA A 157 4.18 8.46 -30.03
N GLN A 158 5.18 9.34 -29.91
CA GLN A 158 4.95 10.76 -29.64
C GLN A 158 5.64 11.63 -30.69
N ASP A 159 5.04 12.80 -30.92
CA ASP A 159 5.57 13.86 -31.78
C ASP A 159 5.48 15.23 -31.09
N ALA A 160 5.72 16.30 -31.82
CA ALA A 160 5.65 17.67 -31.28
C ALA A 160 4.25 18.05 -30.74
N ASP A 161 3.19 17.43 -31.26
CA ASP A 161 1.80 17.82 -30.96
C ASP A 161 1.09 16.91 -29.99
N GLY A 162 1.54 15.66 -29.80
CA GLY A 162 0.88 14.72 -28.90
C GLY A 162 1.48 13.32 -28.85
N VAL A 163 0.69 12.41 -28.32
CA VAL A 163 1.00 10.97 -28.22
C VAL A 163 -0.11 10.19 -28.93
N THR A 164 0.27 9.24 -29.78
CA THR A 164 -0.63 8.25 -30.36
C THR A 164 -0.41 6.91 -29.67
N ALA A 165 -1.39 6.44 -28.95
CA ALA A 165 -1.37 5.17 -28.25
C ALA A 165 -2.15 4.11 -29.03
N THR A 166 -1.61 2.88 -29.11
CA THR A 166 -2.32 1.71 -29.60
C THR A 166 -2.84 0.94 -28.42
N VAL A 167 -4.14 0.77 -28.34
CA VAL A 167 -4.84 0.10 -27.24
C VAL A 167 -5.53 -1.14 -27.76
N ARG A 168 -5.43 -2.24 -27.02
CA ARG A 168 -6.14 -3.49 -27.25
C ARG A 168 -7.35 -3.55 -26.34
N ASP A 169 -8.53 -3.75 -26.93
CA ASP A 169 -9.69 -4.26 -26.21
C ASP A 169 -9.49 -5.76 -25.96
N ARG A 170 -9.39 -6.18 -24.71
CA ARG A 170 -9.07 -7.56 -24.34
C ARG A 170 -10.28 -8.48 -24.34
N ASP A 171 -11.49 -7.94 -24.52
CA ASP A 171 -12.71 -8.73 -24.69
C ASP A 171 -12.87 -9.17 -26.16
N THR A 172 -12.50 -8.29 -27.10
CA THR A 172 -12.66 -8.52 -28.54
C THR A 172 -11.35 -8.81 -29.27
N ASP A 173 -10.21 -8.55 -28.61
CA ASP A 173 -8.83 -8.55 -29.17
C ASP A 173 -8.62 -7.50 -30.28
N GLU A 174 -9.55 -6.56 -30.43
CA GLU A 174 -9.46 -5.49 -31.44
C GLU A 174 -8.46 -4.40 -30.97
N LEU A 175 -7.68 -3.90 -31.93
CA LEU A 175 -6.79 -2.76 -31.72
C LEU A 175 -7.46 -1.47 -32.19
N TYR A 176 -7.36 -0.42 -31.39
CA TYR A 176 -7.77 0.92 -31.76
C TYR A 176 -6.70 1.96 -31.36
N ARG A 177 -6.76 3.15 -31.96
CA ARG A 177 -5.83 4.23 -31.67
C ARG A 177 -6.48 5.32 -30.82
N VAL A 178 -5.69 5.86 -29.90
CA VAL A 178 -6.06 7.04 -29.10
C VAL A 178 -4.98 8.10 -29.30
N ARG A 179 -5.39 9.26 -29.81
CA ARG A 179 -4.56 10.46 -29.89
C ARG A 179 -4.79 11.32 -28.65
N CYS A 180 -3.71 11.77 -27.99
CA CYS A 180 -3.82 12.64 -26.82
C CYS A 180 -2.70 13.69 -26.80
N ARG A 181 -2.91 14.78 -26.07
CA ARG A 181 -1.88 15.81 -25.86
C ARG A 181 -0.84 15.33 -24.86
N TYR A 182 -1.28 14.61 -23.82
CA TYR A 182 -0.40 14.05 -22.79
C TYR A 182 -0.86 12.65 -22.40
N LEU A 183 0.10 11.78 -22.05
CA LEU A 183 -0.13 10.44 -21.55
C LEU A 183 0.42 10.31 -20.12
N LEU A 184 -0.39 9.78 -19.21
CA LEU A 184 -0.04 9.48 -17.83
C LEU A 184 0.11 7.97 -17.64
N GLY A 185 1.33 7.50 -17.40
CA GLY A 185 1.64 6.12 -17.09
C GLY A 185 1.53 5.85 -15.58
N ALA A 186 0.39 5.27 -15.19
CA ALA A 186 0.09 4.80 -13.83
C ALA A 186 -0.08 3.27 -13.81
N ASP A 187 0.67 2.57 -14.64
CA ASP A 187 0.53 1.16 -14.99
C ASP A 187 1.32 0.21 -14.07
N GLY A 188 1.89 0.73 -12.98
CA GLY A 188 2.72 -0.02 -12.06
C GLY A 188 4.11 -0.34 -12.60
N GLY A 189 4.59 0.44 -13.58
CA GLY A 189 5.90 0.29 -14.22
C GLY A 189 6.01 -0.96 -15.09
N ARG A 190 4.94 -1.30 -15.78
CA ARG A 190 4.88 -2.53 -16.60
C ARG A 190 5.17 -2.30 -18.07
N THR A 191 4.78 -1.14 -18.61
CA THR A 191 4.77 -0.90 -20.05
C THR A 191 5.23 0.50 -20.43
N VAL A 192 4.63 1.53 -19.83
CA VAL A 192 4.82 2.93 -20.29
C VAL A 192 6.26 3.38 -20.15
N GLY A 193 6.92 3.15 -19.01
CA GLY A 193 8.31 3.54 -18.78
C GLY A 193 9.26 2.93 -19.80
N GLU A 194 9.10 1.64 -20.09
CA GLU A 194 9.91 0.91 -21.08
C GLU A 194 9.71 1.49 -22.49
N LEU A 195 8.45 1.73 -22.90
CA LEU A 195 8.15 2.26 -24.24
C LEU A 195 8.75 3.66 -24.50
N VAL A 196 8.96 4.46 -23.44
CA VAL A 196 9.57 5.79 -23.56
C VAL A 196 11.04 5.86 -23.14
N GLY A 197 11.64 4.71 -22.80
CA GLY A 197 13.05 4.60 -22.46
C GLY A 197 13.42 5.19 -21.08
N ILE A 198 12.46 5.26 -20.13
CA ILE A 198 12.74 5.68 -18.75
C ILE A 198 13.16 4.44 -17.95
N GLY A 199 14.38 4.47 -17.40
CA GLY A 199 14.93 3.44 -16.53
C GLY A 199 14.46 3.60 -15.08
N LEU A 200 14.47 2.47 -14.33
CA LEU A 200 14.29 2.43 -12.88
C LEU A 200 15.61 2.03 -12.23
N THR A 201 16.08 2.83 -11.29
CA THR A 201 17.34 2.59 -10.55
C THR A 201 17.02 2.30 -9.09
N GLY A 202 17.75 1.35 -8.48
CA GLY A 202 17.60 0.99 -7.07
C GLY A 202 17.84 -0.49 -6.80
N VAL A 203 17.23 -1.01 -5.74
CA VAL A 203 17.41 -2.39 -5.29
C VAL A 203 16.17 -3.21 -5.60
N THR A 204 16.35 -4.26 -6.38
CA THR A 204 15.35 -5.31 -6.61
C THR A 204 15.57 -6.46 -5.61
N ASN A 205 14.56 -7.31 -5.44
CA ASN A 205 14.68 -8.53 -4.64
C ASN A 205 15.12 -8.30 -3.18
N LEU A 206 14.68 -7.21 -2.56
CA LEU A 206 14.95 -6.99 -1.13
C LEU A 206 14.37 -8.11 -0.28
N ARG A 207 13.18 -8.58 -0.61
CA ARG A 207 12.49 -9.66 0.11
C ARG A 207 11.33 -10.23 -0.68
N HIS A 208 11.12 -11.55 -0.56
CA HIS A 208 9.91 -12.21 -1.00
C HIS A 208 8.86 -12.21 0.11
N VAL A 209 7.64 -11.90 -0.24
CA VAL A 209 6.52 -11.77 0.69
C VAL A 209 5.30 -12.50 0.15
N VAL A 210 4.64 -13.23 1.04
CA VAL A 210 3.32 -13.83 0.78
C VAL A 210 2.30 -13.06 1.61
N ASN A 211 1.30 -12.50 0.95
CA ASN A 211 0.14 -11.92 1.59
C ASN A 211 -1.04 -12.89 1.47
N VAL A 212 -1.68 -13.15 2.59
CA VAL A 212 -2.89 -13.97 2.65
C VAL A 212 -4.04 -13.10 3.11
N HIS A 213 -5.06 -12.98 2.27
CA HIS A 213 -6.34 -12.38 2.63
C HIS A 213 -7.27 -13.50 3.12
N LEU A 214 -7.72 -13.40 4.34
CA LEU A 214 -8.50 -14.46 5.00
C LEU A 214 -9.56 -13.90 5.95
N SER A 215 -10.57 -14.73 6.26
CA SER A 215 -11.49 -14.51 7.36
C SER A 215 -11.20 -15.46 8.50
N ALA A 216 -11.13 -14.93 9.72
CA ALA A 216 -11.02 -15.68 10.96
C ALA A 216 -11.53 -14.82 12.13
N ASP A 217 -12.13 -15.46 13.13
CA ASP A 217 -12.41 -14.80 14.40
C ASP A 217 -11.18 -14.91 15.31
N LEU A 218 -10.49 -13.81 15.47
CA LEU A 218 -9.32 -13.68 16.33
C LEU A 218 -9.60 -12.84 17.58
N SER A 219 -10.87 -12.49 17.83
CA SER A 219 -11.27 -11.57 18.90
C SER A 219 -10.91 -12.04 20.30
N THR A 220 -10.82 -13.35 20.51
CA THR A 220 -10.47 -13.96 21.82
C THR A 220 -8.98 -13.92 22.15
N TYR A 221 -8.13 -13.60 21.15
CA TYR A 221 -6.68 -13.60 21.32
C TYR A 221 -6.09 -12.21 21.57
N PHE A 222 -6.89 -11.15 21.40
CA PHE A 222 -6.44 -9.77 21.60
C PHE A 222 -7.34 -9.05 22.59
N GLU A 223 -6.75 -8.52 23.66
CA GLU A 223 -7.45 -7.67 24.62
C GLU A 223 -7.64 -6.25 24.09
N ASP A 224 -6.66 -5.75 23.33
CA ASP A 224 -6.63 -4.41 22.78
C ASP A 224 -7.21 -4.33 21.36
N GLN A 225 -7.93 -3.27 21.10
CA GLN A 225 -8.60 -3.02 19.81
C GLN A 225 -7.95 -1.91 18.98
N ASP A 226 -7.08 -1.13 19.60
CA ASP A 226 -6.49 0.09 19.08
C ASP A 226 -5.33 -0.11 18.07
N PRO A 227 -4.50 -1.18 18.08
CA PRO A 227 -3.46 -1.34 17.08
C PRO A 227 -4.04 -1.58 15.68
N MET A 228 -3.57 -0.81 14.70
CA MET A 228 -3.88 -1.04 13.30
C MET A 228 -3.09 -2.23 12.74
N ILE A 229 -1.82 -2.33 13.13
CA ILE A 229 -0.89 -3.38 12.70
C ILE A 229 -0.41 -4.16 13.92
N ARG A 230 -0.43 -5.48 13.82
CA ARG A 230 0.04 -6.39 14.84
C ARG A 230 1.19 -7.25 14.30
N TRP A 231 2.34 -7.18 14.95
CA TRP A 231 3.47 -8.07 14.70
C TRP A 231 3.45 -9.18 15.73
N ILE A 232 3.57 -10.43 15.28
CA ILE A 232 3.53 -11.59 16.14
C ILE A 232 4.84 -12.36 15.96
N TYR A 233 5.54 -12.55 17.06
CA TYR A 233 6.75 -13.37 17.15
C TYR A 233 6.47 -14.55 18.06
N ASN A 234 6.42 -15.77 17.52
CA ASN A 234 6.16 -16.95 18.31
C ASN A 234 7.46 -17.63 18.74
N PRO A 235 7.84 -17.56 20.04
CA PRO A 235 9.04 -18.24 20.53
C PRO A 235 9.00 -19.76 20.38
N ASP A 236 7.83 -20.40 20.30
CA ASP A 236 7.71 -21.84 20.08
C ASP A 236 8.19 -22.27 18.67
N HIS A 237 8.27 -21.32 17.74
CA HIS A 237 8.74 -21.51 16.37
C HIS A 237 9.93 -20.58 16.06
N PRO A 238 11.12 -20.84 16.61
CA PRO A 238 12.29 -19.99 16.44
C PRO A 238 12.65 -19.72 14.98
N GLU A 239 12.42 -20.71 14.10
CA GLU A 239 12.66 -20.62 12.65
C GLU A 239 11.83 -19.52 11.94
N HIS A 240 10.79 -19.00 12.58
CA HIS A 240 9.95 -17.95 12.07
C HIS A 240 10.25 -16.56 12.67
N LEU A 241 11.19 -16.47 13.64
CA LEU A 241 11.43 -15.23 14.39
C LEU A 241 12.17 -14.13 13.60
N ASP A 242 12.88 -14.46 12.53
CA ASP A 242 13.60 -13.44 11.74
C ASP A 242 12.68 -12.28 11.29
N TYR A 243 11.40 -12.57 11.08
CA TYR A 243 10.44 -11.58 10.57
C TYR A 243 9.06 -11.69 11.20
N GLY A 244 8.78 -12.72 11.97
CA GLY A 244 7.47 -12.96 12.54
C GLY A 244 6.35 -13.05 11.50
N CYS A 245 5.16 -12.67 11.93
CA CYS A 245 3.94 -12.61 11.14
C CYS A 245 3.30 -11.23 11.36
N VAL A 246 2.88 -10.55 10.29
CA VAL A 246 2.17 -9.27 10.40
C VAL A 246 0.70 -9.50 10.15
N LEU A 247 -0.13 -8.99 11.04
CA LEU A 247 -1.58 -9.12 10.97
C LEU A 247 -2.22 -7.74 10.91
N ILE A 248 -3.08 -7.52 9.93
CA ILE A 248 -3.77 -6.25 9.67
C ILE A 248 -5.25 -6.54 9.53
N GLY A 249 -6.08 -5.94 10.41
CA GLY A 249 -7.53 -6.00 10.27
C GLY A 249 -8.00 -5.13 9.11
N VAL A 250 -8.84 -5.69 8.23
CA VAL A 250 -9.27 -5.00 7.00
C VAL A 250 -10.79 -4.83 6.88
N GLY A 251 -11.53 -5.03 7.95
CA GLY A 251 -12.98 -4.83 8.00
C GLY A 251 -13.75 -5.99 7.35
N PRO A 252 -14.88 -5.76 6.68
CA PRO A 252 -15.43 -4.46 6.28
C PRO A 252 -16.30 -3.73 7.32
N ASN A 253 -16.97 -4.45 8.23
CA ASN A 253 -17.95 -3.83 9.12
C ASN A 253 -17.44 -3.70 10.56
N ARG A 254 -16.56 -4.59 10.96
CA ARG A 254 -15.90 -4.59 12.28
C ARG A 254 -14.39 -4.45 12.09
N TRP A 255 -13.77 -3.76 13.01
CA TRP A 255 -12.36 -3.41 12.96
C TRP A 255 -11.65 -3.78 14.26
N GLY A 256 -10.37 -3.46 14.38
CA GLY A 256 -9.58 -3.80 15.55
C GLY A 256 -9.43 -5.29 15.73
N SER A 257 -9.55 -5.80 16.96
CA SER A 257 -9.49 -7.24 17.28
C SER A 257 -10.69 -8.05 16.78
N ARG A 258 -11.77 -7.36 16.39
CA ARG A 258 -13.03 -7.99 15.93
C ARG A 258 -13.20 -7.94 14.41
N SER A 259 -12.14 -7.61 13.67
CA SER A 259 -12.19 -7.59 12.20
C SER A 259 -12.65 -8.95 11.66
N GLU A 260 -13.54 -8.93 10.66
CA GLU A 260 -13.99 -10.17 9.99
C GLU A 260 -12.93 -10.71 9.05
N GLU A 261 -12.23 -9.79 8.39
CA GLU A 261 -11.20 -10.11 7.39
C GLU A 261 -9.85 -9.55 7.84
N TRP A 262 -8.82 -10.29 7.48
CA TRP A 262 -7.44 -10.00 7.84
C TRP A 262 -6.52 -10.13 6.65
N VAL A 263 -5.48 -9.34 6.65
CA VAL A 263 -4.29 -9.58 5.84
C VAL A 263 -3.20 -10.10 6.74
N VAL A 264 -2.67 -11.26 6.38
CA VAL A 264 -1.46 -11.80 7.01
C VAL A 264 -0.31 -11.63 6.04
N VAL A 265 0.76 -10.98 6.49
CA VAL A 265 1.98 -10.76 5.72
C VAL A 265 3.07 -11.67 6.27
N LEU A 266 3.57 -12.56 5.42
CA LEU A 266 4.62 -13.52 5.76
C LEU A 266 5.83 -13.30 4.85
N PRO A 267 6.97 -12.91 5.38
CA PRO A 267 8.21 -12.96 4.65
C PRO A 267 8.65 -14.42 4.42
N TYR A 268 9.14 -14.68 3.22
CA TYR A 268 9.70 -15.97 2.83
C TYR A 268 11.14 -15.79 2.31
N PRO A 269 12.01 -16.80 2.48
CA PRO A 269 13.24 -16.87 1.71
C PRO A 269 12.95 -16.83 0.21
N PHE A 270 13.92 -16.37 -0.56
CA PHE A 270 13.79 -16.30 -2.01
C PHE A 270 13.46 -17.69 -2.59
N ASP A 271 12.47 -17.76 -3.48
CA ASP A 271 12.01 -18.96 -4.16
C ASP A 271 11.68 -20.17 -3.26
N HIS A 272 11.28 -19.91 -2.01
CA HIS A 272 10.89 -21.01 -1.12
C HIS A 272 9.69 -21.78 -1.68
N PRO A 273 9.78 -23.11 -1.88
CA PRO A 273 8.75 -23.91 -2.56
C PRO A 273 7.39 -23.83 -1.85
N ASP A 274 7.39 -23.78 -0.53
CA ASP A 274 6.17 -23.73 0.28
C ASP A 274 5.37 -22.42 0.13
N ALA A 275 6.01 -21.35 -0.35
CA ALA A 275 5.33 -20.09 -0.64
C ALA A 275 4.26 -20.19 -1.76
N SER A 276 4.22 -21.31 -2.48
CA SER A 276 3.25 -21.58 -3.55
C SER A 276 2.15 -22.55 -3.12
N ASP A 277 2.27 -23.18 -1.96
CA ASP A 277 1.36 -24.18 -1.42
C ASP A 277 0.49 -23.52 -0.34
N GLN A 278 -0.80 -23.34 -0.63
CA GLN A 278 -1.73 -22.66 0.27
C GLN A 278 -1.83 -23.34 1.63
N ASP A 279 -1.84 -24.67 1.68
CA ASP A 279 -2.00 -25.40 2.96
C ASP A 279 -0.76 -25.23 3.84
N LYS A 280 0.44 -25.21 3.22
CA LYS A 280 1.68 -24.95 3.93
C LYS A 280 1.77 -23.50 4.40
N VAL A 281 1.32 -22.55 3.58
CA VAL A 281 1.24 -21.13 3.97
C VAL A 281 0.30 -20.96 5.14
N VAL A 282 -0.90 -21.53 5.12
CA VAL A 282 -1.85 -21.47 6.23
C VAL A 282 -1.31 -22.13 7.51
N ARG A 283 -0.63 -23.28 7.36
CA ARG A 283 0.03 -23.93 8.50
C ARG A 283 1.09 -23.00 9.11
N ARG A 284 1.95 -22.40 8.31
CA ARG A 284 2.97 -21.47 8.78
C ARG A 284 2.38 -20.24 9.45
N ILE A 285 1.22 -19.75 8.98
CA ILE A 285 0.47 -18.69 9.68
C ILE A 285 0.10 -19.16 11.10
N GLY A 286 -0.50 -20.34 11.21
CA GLY A 286 -0.87 -20.93 12.51
C GLY A 286 0.32 -21.08 13.45
N GLU A 287 1.44 -21.62 12.97
CA GLU A 287 2.70 -21.76 13.69
C GLU A 287 3.24 -20.40 14.14
N SER A 288 3.32 -19.41 13.21
CA SER A 288 3.81 -18.08 13.53
C SER A 288 2.94 -17.31 14.51
N MET A 289 1.64 -17.55 14.50
CA MET A 289 0.70 -16.95 15.47
C MET A 289 0.58 -17.75 16.78
N GLY A 290 1.07 -18.98 16.84
CA GLY A 290 0.86 -19.87 17.98
C GLY A 290 -0.57 -20.39 18.05
N LEU A 291 -1.22 -20.68 16.92
CA LEU A 291 -2.59 -21.18 16.83
C LEU A 291 -2.62 -22.59 16.22
N PRO A 292 -2.48 -23.65 17.06
CA PRO A 292 -2.54 -25.02 16.57
C PRO A 292 -3.89 -25.31 15.89
N GLY A 293 -3.83 -25.88 14.67
CA GLY A 293 -5.04 -26.22 13.92
C GLY A 293 -5.77 -24.99 13.33
N PHE A 294 -5.08 -23.87 13.14
CA PHE A 294 -5.65 -22.68 12.51
C PHE A 294 -6.24 -22.99 11.14
N ALA A 295 -7.55 -22.80 10.99
CA ALA A 295 -8.32 -23.15 9.79
C ALA A 295 -9.17 -21.95 9.34
N PRO A 296 -8.58 -20.92 8.75
CA PRO A 296 -9.30 -19.75 8.27
C PRO A 296 -10.02 -20.01 6.96
N VAL A 297 -10.96 -19.14 6.59
CA VAL A 297 -11.44 -19.07 5.20
C VAL A 297 -10.48 -18.19 4.40
N VAL A 298 -9.72 -18.81 3.50
CA VAL A 298 -8.76 -18.09 2.64
C VAL A 298 -9.47 -17.52 1.42
N HIS A 299 -9.39 -16.21 1.23
CA HIS A 299 -9.94 -15.50 0.06
C HIS A 299 -8.93 -15.40 -1.07
N ASN A 300 -7.67 -15.14 -0.72
CA ASN A 300 -6.60 -14.98 -1.71
C ASN A 300 -5.22 -15.21 -1.07
N VAL A 301 -4.32 -15.79 -1.86
CA VAL A 301 -2.88 -15.86 -1.57
C VAL A 301 -2.15 -15.15 -2.69
N SER A 302 -1.32 -14.17 -2.37
CA SER A 302 -0.55 -13.42 -3.35
C SER A 302 0.91 -13.34 -2.96
N LYS A 303 1.79 -13.48 -3.96
CA LYS A 303 3.22 -13.31 -3.80
C LYS A 303 3.66 -12.02 -4.45
N TRP A 304 4.60 -11.36 -3.84
CA TRP A 304 5.22 -10.17 -4.40
C TRP A 304 6.65 -10.04 -3.89
N VAL A 305 7.40 -9.23 -4.59
CA VAL A 305 8.79 -8.93 -4.25
C VAL A 305 8.86 -7.51 -3.75
N MET A 306 9.48 -7.32 -2.60
CA MET A 306 9.78 -6.00 -2.07
C MET A 306 10.94 -5.39 -2.87
N GLU A 307 10.73 -4.20 -3.37
CA GLU A 307 11.68 -3.45 -4.19
C GLU A 307 11.82 -2.03 -3.65
N SER A 308 12.92 -1.38 -4.00
CA SER A 308 13.23 0.01 -3.71
C SER A 308 13.77 0.63 -5.00
N LEU A 309 12.85 1.12 -5.85
CA LEU A 309 13.17 1.59 -7.20
C LEU A 309 12.66 3.01 -7.43
N LEU A 310 13.45 3.82 -8.14
CA LEU A 310 13.12 5.18 -8.53
C LEU A 310 13.42 5.38 -10.01
N ALA A 311 12.49 5.99 -10.74
CA ALA A 311 12.69 6.35 -12.14
C ALA A 311 13.75 7.46 -12.28
N ASP A 312 14.56 7.37 -13.34
CA ASP A 312 15.61 8.35 -13.62
C ASP A 312 15.02 9.74 -13.88
N THR A 313 13.84 9.78 -14.49
CA THR A 313 12.99 10.97 -14.67
C THR A 313 11.52 10.56 -14.63
N PHE A 314 10.63 11.50 -14.29
CA PHE A 314 9.18 11.25 -14.29
C PHE A 314 8.50 11.77 -15.56
N ARG A 315 9.29 12.35 -16.51
CA ARG A 315 8.81 12.88 -17.77
C ARG A 315 9.70 12.46 -18.93
N ALA A 316 9.08 12.04 -20.04
CA ALA A 316 9.71 11.89 -21.33
C ALA A 316 8.83 12.56 -22.40
N GLY A 317 9.16 13.79 -22.78
CA GLY A 317 8.36 14.58 -23.72
C GLY A 317 6.93 14.84 -23.18
N ARG A 318 5.94 14.19 -23.78
CA ARG A 318 4.51 14.31 -23.44
C ARG A 318 3.99 13.16 -22.59
N VAL A 319 4.88 12.26 -22.16
CA VAL A 319 4.56 11.11 -21.32
C VAL A 319 5.10 11.33 -19.91
N PHE A 320 4.27 11.03 -18.90
CA PHE A 320 4.59 11.17 -17.49
C PHE A 320 4.38 9.85 -16.76
N LEU A 321 5.20 9.55 -15.75
CA LEU A 321 5.06 8.38 -14.88
C LEU A 321 4.57 8.81 -13.50
N LEU A 322 3.65 8.02 -12.91
CA LEU A 322 3.06 8.24 -11.59
C LEU A 322 3.02 6.94 -10.77
N GLY A 323 3.15 7.06 -9.46
CA GLY A 323 3.08 5.94 -8.53
C GLY A 323 4.11 4.86 -8.83
N ASP A 324 3.73 3.58 -8.74
CA ASP A 324 4.65 2.45 -8.93
C ASP A 324 5.32 2.39 -10.31
N ALA A 325 4.86 3.19 -11.28
CA ALA A 325 5.55 3.38 -12.56
C ALA A 325 6.78 4.29 -12.42
N ALA A 326 6.77 5.21 -11.47
CA ALA A 326 7.85 6.17 -11.20
C ALA A 326 8.71 5.76 -9.99
N HIS A 327 8.11 5.12 -8.97
CA HIS A 327 8.78 4.77 -7.72
C HIS A 327 8.12 3.56 -7.05
N ARG A 328 8.94 2.65 -6.53
CA ARG A 328 8.48 1.49 -5.75
C ARG A 328 9.11 1.51 -4.38
N HIS A 329 8.27 1.50 -3.36
CA HIS A 329 8.68 1.57 -1.96
C HIS A 329 8.52 0.22 -1.26
N PRO A 330 9.37 -0.11 -0.28
CA PRO A 330 8.98 -1.05 0.77
C PRO A 330 7.66 -0.61 1.41
N PRO A 331 6.82 -1.52 1.90
CA PRO A 331 5.49 -1.18 2.43
C PRO A 331 5.55 -0.44 3.77
N THR A 332 6.68 -0.45 4.43
CA THR A 332 6.88 0.15 5.75
C THR A 332 6.66 1.66 5.70
N GLY A 333 5.86 2.16 6.64
CA GLY A 333 5.45 3.58 6.67
C GLY A 333 4.20 3.89 5.82
N GLY A 334 3.75 2.95 4.95
CA GLY A 334 2.54 3.17 4.14
C GLY A 334 2.67 4.27 3.10
N LEU A 335 3.88 4.52 2.55
CA LEU A 335 4.16 5.70 1.74
C LEU A 335 3.78 5.56 0.26
N GLY A 336 3.83 4.36 -0.33
CA GLY A 336 3.69 4.16 -1.78
C GLY A 336 2.38 4.68 -2.37
N LEU A 337 1.23 4.27 -1.82
CA LEU A 337 -0.07 4.75 -2.28
C LEU A 337 -0.23 6.27 -2.08
N ASN A 338 0.24 6.78 -0.95
CA ASN A 338 0.18 8.21 -0.64
C ASN A 338 1.02 9.02 -1.64
N SER A 339 2.25 8.61 -1.91
CA SER A 339 3.10 9.22 -2.95
C SER A 339 2.40 9.22 -4.31
N ALA A 340 1.77 8.12 -4.70
CA ALA A 340 1.04 8.00 -5.97
C ALA A 340 -0.13 8.98 -6.10
N VAL A 341 -0.89 9.23 -5.01
CA VAL A 341 -1.95 10.24 -4.96
C VAL A 341 -1.37 11.65 -5.03
N HIS A 342 -0.25 11.89 -4.35
CA HIS A 342 0.45 13.18 -4.38
C HIS A 342 1.01 13.49 -5.76
N ASP A 343 1.50 12.49 -6.50
CA ASP A 343 1.96 12.65 -7.89
C ASP A 343 0.82 13.11 -8.78
N ALA A 344 -0.32 12.41 -8.70
CA ALA A 344 -1.51 12.77 -9.47
C ALA A 344 -1.95 14.21 -9.17
N HIS A 345 -1.96 14.60 -7.89
CA HIS A 345 -2.30 15.96 -7.48
C HIS A 345 -1.31 16.99 -8.02
N ASN A 346 -0.01 16.76 -7.90
CA ASN A 346 1.02 17.67 -8.38
C ASN A 346 0.97 17.86 -9.91
N LEU A 347 0.73 16.78 -10.67
CA LEU A 347 0.77 16.80 -12.12
C LEU A 347 -0.52 17.34 -12.76
N CYS A 348 -1.69 16.96 -12.25
CA CYS A 348 -2.97 17.24 -12.93
C CYS A 348 -3.26 18.74 -13.07
N TRP A 349 -3.00 19.55 -12.05
CA TRP A 349 -3.21 20.99 -12.15
C TRP A 349 -2.23 21.66 -13.13
N LYS A 350 -1.01 21.17 -13.21
CA LYS A 350 0.00 21.66 -14.17
C LYS A 350 -0.43 21.38 -15.61
N ILE A 351 -0.88 20.15 -15.89
CA ILE A 351 -1.45 19.78 -17.18
C ILE A 351 -2.65 20.66 -17.52
N ALA A 352 -3.57 20.84 -16.58
CA ALA A 352 -4.75 21.70 -16.79
C ALA A 352 -4.37 23.16 -17.08
N ALA A 353 -3.36 23.72 -16.40
CA ALA A 353 -2.86 25.07 -16.62
C ALA A 353 -2.25 25.23 -18.01
N VAL A 354 -1.46 24.25 -18.46
CA VAL A 354 -0.82 24.26 -19.79
C VAL A 354 -1.85 24.07 -20.91
N LEU A 355 -2.77 23.13 -20.76
CA LEU A 355 -3.85 22.90 -21.75
C LEU A 355 -4.77 24.12 -21.90
N ALA A 356 -4.99 24.85 -20.81
CA ALA A 356 -5.77 26.09 -20.83
C ALA A 356 -4.98 27.32 -21.33
N GLY A 357 -3.71 27.16 -21.72
CA GLY A 357 -2.84 28.26 -22.16
C GLY A 357 -2.45 29.25 -21.03
N ARG A 358 -2.68 28.89 -19.76
CA ARG A 358 -2.33 29.71 -18.58
C ARG A 358 -0.86 29.58 -18.18
N ALA A 359 -0.18 28.55 -18.67
CA ALA A 359 1.25 28.30 -18.45
C ALA A 359 1.89 27.68 -19.69
N GLY A 360 3.18 27.90 -19.85
CA GLY A 360 3.97 27.23 -20.89
C GLY A 360 4.37 25.80 -20.48
N ASP A 361 4.81 25.00 -21.46
CA ASP A 361 5.16 23.57 -21.28
C ASP A 361 6.26 23.35 -20.24
N ARG A 362 7.12 24.35 -19.99
CA ARG A 362 8.16 24.31 -18.93
C ARG A 362 7.60 24.10 -17.52
N LEU A 363 6.34 24.44 -17.25
CA LEU A 363 5.71 24.13 -15.98
C LEU A 363 5.69 22.62 -15.72
N LEU A 364 5.57 21.81 -16.77
CA LEU A 364 5.50 20.36 -16.65
C LEU A 364 6.86 19.72 -16.29
N ASP A 365 8.00 20.41 -16.55
CA ASP A 365 9.33 19.93 -16.13
C ASP A 365 9.43 19.92 -14.61
N THR A 366 8.78 20.87 -13.93
CA THR A 366 8.80 20.97 -12.47
C THR A 366 8.16 19.77 -11.78
N TYR A 367 7.42 18.93 -12.49
CA TYR A 367 6.86 17.69 -11.91
C TYR A 367 7.99 16.74 -11.47
N THR A 368 8.96 16.50 -12.31
CA THR A 368 10.13 15.68 -11.93
C THR A 368 10.93 16.35 -10.81
N ASP A 369 11.17 17.66 -10.92
CA ASP A 369 11.98 18.42 -9.96
C ASP A 369 11.36 18.46 -8.56
N GLU A 370 10.03 18.50 -8.48
CA GLU A 370 9.30 18.55 -7.21
C GLU A 370 9.03 17.16 -6.63
N ARG A 371 8.67 16.18 -7.47
CA ARG A 371 8.22 14.88 -6.96
C ARG A 371 9.35 13.88 -6.74
N ARG A 372 10.28 13.78 -7.70
CA ARG A 372 11.35 12.79 -7.64
C ARG A 372 12.22 12.88 -6.37
N PRO A 373 12.64 14.07 -5.87
CA PRO A 373 13.38 14.15 -4.60
C PRO A 373 12.58 13.71 -3.39
N VAL A 374 11.27 14.01 -3.36
CA VAL A 374 10.37 13.59 -2.26
C VAL A 374 10.23 12.08 -2.25
N ASP A 375 10.03 11.47 -3.42
CA ASP A 375 9.87 10.02 -3.51
C ASP A 375 11.19 9.28 -3.25
N ALA A 376 12.33 9.86 -3.60
CA ALA A 376 13.65 9.37 -3.16
C ALA A 376 13.78 9.33 -1.63
N ALA A 377 13.41 10.42 -0.95
CA ALA A 377 13.42 10.49 0.51
C ALA A 377 12.42 9.50 1.15
N ASN A 378 11.23 9.34 0.55
CA ASN A 378 10.23 8.38 1.00
C ASN A 378 10.73 6.93 0.87
N ILE A 379 11.43 6.61 -0.23
CA ILE A 379 12.06 5.29 -0.43
C ILE A 379 13.10 5.04 0.66
N GLU A 380 13.99 5.99 0.91
CA GLU A 380 15.04 5.88 1.94
C GLU A 380 14.43 5.67 3.34
N ALA A 381 13.41 6.46 3.68
CA ALA A 381 12.69 6.33 4.94
C ALA A 381 12.02 4.95 5.08
N ALA A 382 11.37 4.46 4.02
CA ALA A 382 10.72 3.15 4.01
C ALA A 382 11.72 2.00 4.14
N VAL A 383 12.89 2.09 3.48
CA VAL A 383 13.99 1.10 3.62
C VAL A 383 14.53 1.12 5.04
N THR A 384 14.84 2.29 5.59
CA THR A 384 15.34 2.44 6.96
C THR A 384 14.36 1.86 7.97
N ALA A 385 13.08 2.19 7.86
CA ALA A 385 12.04 1.65 8.73
C ALA A 385 11.89 0.12 8.58
N ALA A 386 11.98 -0.42 7.36
CA ALA A 386 11.96 -1.87 7.12
C ALA A 386 13.14 -2.59 7.77
N MET A 387 14.33 -2.00 7.74
CA MET A 387 15.51 -2.54 8.39
C MET A 387 15.41 -2.48 9.92
N ASN A 388 14.82 -1.43 10.46
CA ASN A 388 14.66 -1.26 11.91
C ASN A 388 13.73 -2.30 12.54
N HIS A 389 12.85 -2.96 11.79
CA HIS A 389 12.04 -4.06 12.33
C HIS A 389 12.88 -5.23 12.86
N SER A 390 14.05 -5.49 12.30
CA SER A 390 14.96 -6.51 12.82
C SER A 390 15.54 -6.14 14.19
N ASN A 391 15.61 -4.85 14.52
CA ASN A 391 16.08 -4.38 15.82
C ASN A 391 15.12 -4.75 16.95
N VAL A 392 13.81 -4.85 16.65
CA VAL A 392 12.80 -5.25 17.64
C VAL A 392 13.08 -6.67 18.15
N VAL A 393 13.32 -7.61 17.26
CA VAL A 393 13.65 -9.00 17.61
C VAL A 393 14.89 -9.05 18.49
N THR A 394 15.92 -8.28 18.12
CA THR A 394 17.17 -8.18 18.88
C THR A 394 16.94 -7.54 20.27
N ALA A 395 16.20 -6.45 20.34
CA ALA A 395 15.89 -5.76 21.60
C ALA A 395 15.08 -6.63 22.56
N LEU A 396 14.19 -7.47 22.02
CA LEU A 396 13.44 -8.46 22.79
C LEU A 396 14.30 -9.67 23.22
N GLY A 397 15.54 -9.75 22.75
CA GLY A 397 16.42 -10.88 23.01
C GLY A 397 16.00 -12.16 22.30
N LEU A 398 15.13 -12.09 21.31
CA LEU A 398 14.70 -13.23 20.51
C LEU A 398 15.72 -13.58 19.45
N SER A 399 15.81 -14.87 19.09
CA SER A 399 16.74 -15.33 18.05
C SER A 399 16.31 -16.68 17.46
N PRO A 400 16.39 -16.87 16.14
CA PRO A 400 16.21 -18.18 15.51
C PRO A 400 17.24 -19.22 15.97
N ALA A 401 18.40 -18.77 16.45
CA ALA A 401 19.46 -19.66 16.94
C ALA A 401 19.23 -20.19 18.38
N LYS A 402 18.24 -19.65 19.09
CA LYS A 402 17.88 -20.09 20.43
C LYS A 402 16.81 -21.16 20.38
N SER A 403 16.74 -22.00 21.43
CA SER A 403 15.58 -22.88 21.62
C SER A 403 14.30 -22.09 21.96
N ALA A 404 13.12 -22.70 21.80
CA ALA A 404 11.86 -22.11 22.20
C ALA A 404 11.88 -21.65 23.67
N ALA A 405 12.31 -22.52 24.60
CA ALA A 405 12.43 -22.19 26.02
C ALA A 405 13.36 -20.99 26.28
N ALA A 406 14.51 -20.90 25.58
CA ALA A 406 15.43 -19.79 25.74
C ALA A 406 14.87 -18.47 25.17
N ASN A 407 14.07 -18.51 24.12
CA ASN A 407 13.38 -17.35 23.60
C ASN A 407 12.28 -16.87 24.56
N TRP A 408 11.48 -17.78 25.12
CA TRP A 408 10.49 -17.43 26.14
C TRP A 408 11.16 -16.82 27.40
N GLU A 409 12.27 -17.39 27.86
CA GLU A 409 13.02 -16.83 28.98
C GLU A 409 13.54 -15.41 28.71
N SER A 410 13.92 -15.10 27.46
CA SER A 410 14.32 -13.75 27.08
C SER A 410 13.22 -12.71 27.25
N LEU A 411 11.95 -13.12 27.13
CA LEU A 411 10.78 -12.23 27.29
C LEU A 411 10.34 -12.10 28.75
N ARG A 412 10.74 -13.01 29.66
CA ARG A 412 10.32 -13.02 31.07
C ARG A 412 10.50 -11.66 31.78
N PRO A 413 11.57 -10.89 31.60
CA PRO A 413 11.73 -9.59 32.26
C PRO A 413 10.66 -8.56 31.88
N LEU A 414 10.00 -8.70 30.74
CA LEU A 414 8.96 -7.78 30.30
C LEU A 414 7.66 -7.92 31.10
N TRP A 415 7.48 -9.05 31.80
CA TRP A 415 6.28 -9.38 32.59
C TRP A 415 6.55 -9.53 34.08
N SER A 416 7.81 -9.40 34.53
CA SER A 416 8.10 -9.36 35.96
C SER A 416 7.47 -8.09 36.55
N GLU A 417 6.73 -8.28 37.65
CA GLU A 417 5.93 -7.28 38.35
C GLU A 417 6.78 -6.15 38.98
N GLN A 418 7.32 -5.26 38.19
CA GLN A 418 7.81 -3.99 38.73
C GLN A 418 7.10 -2.83 38.03
N PRO A 419 6.66 -1.80 38.79
CA PRO A 419 5.96 -0.63 38.24
C PRO A 419 6.77 0.17 37.22
N ASP A 420 8.08 -0.01 37.14
CA ASP A 420 9.00 0.64 36.20
C ASP A 420 9.11 0.01 34.82
N SER A 421 8.37 -1.06 34.55
CA SER A 421 8.37 -1.70 33.22
C SER A 421 7.78 -0.83 32.09
N THR A 422 7.17 0.29 32.42
CA THR A 422 6.67 1.27 31.45
C THR A 422 7.80 1.89 30.64
N ASP A 423 8.94 2.14 31.21
CA ASP A 423 10.08 2.76 30.50
C ASP A 423 10.71 1.85 29.44
N ARG A 424 10.74 0.53 29.65
CA ARG A 424 11.29 -0.39 28.65
C ARG A 424 10.34 -0.66 27.49
N ARG A 425 9.03 -0.51 27.70
CA ARG A 425 8.01 -0.65 26.62
C ARG A 425 8.00 0.52 25.67
N HIS A 426 8.59 1.66 26.05
CA HIS A 426 8.77 2.83 25.18
C HIS A 426 10.12 2.88 24.47
N ALA A 427 11.05 1.97 24.80
CA ALA A 427 12.39 1.93 24.22
C ALA A 427 12.52 0.99 22.99
N VAL A 428 11.44 0.36 22.57
CA VAL A 428 11.30 -0.46 21.32
C VAL A 428 10.38 0.29 20.30
#